data_3a482c687eb56923e89dcc07ba3ebf91
#
_entry.id   3a482c687eb56923e89dcc07ba3ebf91
#
_cell.length_a   1.000
_cell.length_b   1.000
_cell.length_c   1.000
_cell.angle_alpha   90.00
_cell.angle_beta   90.00
_cell.angle_gamma   90.00
#
_symmetry.space_group_name_H-M   'P 1'
#
loop_
_entity.id
_entity.type
_entity.pdbx_description
1 polymer ?
#
loop_
_entity_poly.entity_id
_entity_poly.type
_entity_poly.pdbx_seq_one_letter_code
_entity_poly.pdbx_strand_id
1 'polypeptide(L)'
;MSNSQLHYDVIIAGSGIYGTSMASILAKEGLKVLIIERGKHPRFALGEALLPQSAIWPFIIGERFGIPEIGHLSHADRIVDHITPSCGLKHSIGFAHHTEGQPLSNDRMHQLVPPHLPFYSESHLYREEVDQFLLNAAIEYGADYVEETPINDVNITAEGVVVSSPTADYSGDYYVDASGRGSRLVQKMGYRDGAPEAQTHSRAIFAHVEGLQPFDNLHASPSQGRKWHEGTFHHMFEGGWMWVIPFDNFSRSESRKASVGLMLDPRVHPEDSSVSAEQEFRNFIARFPDIEAHLEGIEVTMPFTRTSRLQYASRQSVGERHFTAPSTFGFIDPLYSNGLIHTFESVYFGARHLLSAFGKADGPVRKGDFSTAAFSKMEVLHRTQWKHSDGTISRAYAAMGNFETWNAWTQYWLAQILFGDLWLQRACFRYFEQGDVAHFDAFLDEMRPGEHAPFAKDKEALLQDFGALLDVSDHSMVNPGEAMLSRLAEEQWLPRHVYDWGASEARHVDFSREEVVGALLGWGFESSPEHLRAHLFDFKLPATA
;
A
#
# COMPACT_ATOMS: atom_id res chain seq x y z
N MET A 1 20.61 -37.33 25.03
CA MET A 1 19.72 -36.26 25.51
C MET A 1 18.81 -35.94 24.37
N SER A 2 17.52 -36.22 24.46
CA SER A 2 16.56 -35.87 23.43
C SER A 2 16.52 -34.34 23.36
N ASN A 3 17.02 -33.76 22.26
CA ASN A 3 16.70 -32.38 21.93
C ASN A 3 15.17 -32.32 21.84
N SER A 4 14.52 -31.78 22.86
CA SER A 4 13.11 -31.42 22.74
C SER A 4 13.07 -30.31 21.68
N GLN A 5 12.75 -30.70 20.48
CA GLN A 5 12.55 -29.79 19.37
C GLN A 5 11.48 -28.78 19.83
N LEU A 6 11.82 -27.48 19.86
CA LEU A 6 10.88 -26.44 20.26
C LEU A 6 9.74 -26.45 19.24
N HIS A 7 8.52 -26.70 19.74
CA HIS A 7 7.32 -26.68 18.95
C HIS A 7 6.60 -25.34 19.11
N TYR A 8 6.16 -24.76 18.01
CA TYR A 8 5.45 -23.49 17.93
C TYR A 8 4.01 -23.68 17.47
N ASP A 9 3.12 -22.81 17.91
CA ASP A 9 1.77 -22.76 17.35
C ASP A 9 1.85 -22.22 15.90
N VAL A 10 2.60 -21.12 15.71
CA VAL A 10 2.75 -20.50 14.38
C VAL A 10 4.21 -20.17 14.08
N ILE A 11 4.68 -20.57 12.90
CA ILE A 11 5.97 -20.15 12.35
C ILE A 11 5.71 -19.13 11.23
N ILE A 12 6.36 -17.97 11.32
CA ILE A 12 6.24 -16.86 10.36
C ILE A 12 7.58 -16.67 9.64
N ALA A 13 7.59 -16.77 8.32
CA ALA A 13 8.77 -16.47 7.51
C ALA A 13 8.75 -15.00 7.07
N GLY A 14 9.77 -14.25 7.47
CA GLY A 14 9.95 -12.84 7.16
C GLY A 14 9.47 -11.90 8.26
N SER A 15 10.31 -10.92 8.58
CA SER A 15 10.14 -9.92 9.66
C SER A 15 9.85 -8.51 9.13
N GLY A 16 9.23 -8.37 7.95
CA GLY A 16 8.66 -7.10 7.51
C GLY A 16 7.36 -6.76 8.23
N ILE A 17 6.76 -5.60 7.93
CA ILE A 17 5.51 -5.11 8.57
C ILE A 17 4.45 -6.21 8.71
N TYR A 18 4.24 -7.03 7.68
CA TYR A 18 3.24 -8.11 7.74
C TYR A 18 3.58 -9.14 8.83
N GLY A 19 4.80 -9.69 8.78
CA GLY A 19 5.21 -10.77 9.68
C GLY A 19 5.27 -10.33 11.14
N THR A 20 5.81 -9.14 11.39
CA THR A 20 5.93 -8.59 12.75
C THR A 20 4.57 -8.19 13.32
N SER A 21 3.69 -7.57 12.53
CA SER A 21 2.32 -7.25 12.97
C SER A 21 1.52 -8.51 13.30
N MET A 22 1.60 -9.54 12.45
CA MET A 22 0.95 -10.83 12.71
C MET A 22 1.51 -11.47 13.98
N ALA A 23 2.82 -11.48 14.15
CA ALA A 23 3.47 -12.07 15.32
C ALA A 23 3.08 -11.37 16.63
N SER A 24 3.04 -10.02 16.63
CA SER A 24 2.61 -9.22 17.80
C SER A 24 1.21 -9.62 18.26
N ILE A 25 0.27 -9.69 17.31
CA ILE A 25 -1.13 -10.04 17.61
C ILE A 25 -1.23 -11.46 18.17
N LEU A 26 -0.60 -12.43 17.51
CA LEU A 26 -0.70 -13.83 17.89
C LEU A 26 0.02 -14.12 19.24
N ALA A 27 1.20 -13.56 19.44
CA ALA A 27 1.96 -13.74 20.67
C ALA A 27 1.27 -13.10 21.87
N LYS A 28 0.69 -11.89 21.70
CA LYS A 28 -0.12 -11.24 22.74
C LYS A 28 -1.28 -12.11 23.22
N GLU A 29 -1.93 -12.82 22.31
CA GLU A 29 -3.02 -13.75 22.65
C GLU A 29 -2.52 -15.11 23.19
N GLY A 30 -1.22 -15.19 23.50
CA GLY A 30 -0.59 -16.33 24.15
C GLY A 30 -0.35 -17.52 23.23
N LEU A 31 -0.20 -17.30 21.93
CA LEU A 31 0.33 -18.30 21.01
C LEU A 31 1.86 -18.26 21.03
N LYS A 32 2.47 -19.43 20.92
CA LYS A 32 3.91 -19.55 20.78
C LYS A 32 4.31 -19.32 19.32
N VAL A 33 4.87 -18.15 19.04
CA VAL A 33 5.18 -17.69 17.68
C VAL A 33 6.68 -17.63 17.45
N LEU A 34 7.14 -18.11 16.30
CA LEU A 34 8.53 -17.95 15.82
C LEU A 34 8.55 -17.11 14.54
N ILE A 35 9.36 -16.07 14.54
CA ILE A 35 9.70 -15.32 13.31
C ILE A 35 11.07 -15.78 12.82
N ILE A 36 11.16 -16.18 11.55
CA ILE A 36 12.41 -16.54 10.87
C ILE A 36 12.73 -15.51 9.79
N GLU A 37 13.86 -14.82 9.90
CA GLU A 37 14.32 -13.81 8.95
C GLU A 37 15.69 -14.20 8.35
N ARG A 38 15.79 -14.12 7.02
CA ARG A 38 17.05 -14.42 6.31
C ARG A 38 18.11 -13.34 6.45
N GLY A 39 17.66 -12.09 6.66
CA GLY A 39 18.52 -10.92 6.84
C GLY A 39 18.66 -10.55 8.31
N LYS A 40 19.13 -9.33 8.53
CA LYS A 40 19.30 -8.73 9.84
C LYS A 40 18.74 -7.31 9.83
N HIS A 41 18.03 -6.93 10.90
CA HIS A 41 17.57 -5.57 11.10
C HIS A 41 18.64 -4.68 11.76
N PRO A 42 18.63 -3.36 11.49
CA PRO A 42 17.77 -2.67 10.54
C PRO A 42 18.14 -3.01 9.09
N ARG A 43 17.16 -3.07 8.20
CA ARG A 43 17.38 -3.38 6.79
C ARG A 43 16.45 -2.58 5.89
N PHE A 44 16.93 -2.26 4.69
CA PHE A 44 16.13 -1.62 3.66
C PHE A 44 14.91 -2.47 3.26
N ALA A 45 13.78 -1.79 3.07
CA ALA A 45 12.58 -2.33 2.44
C ALA A 45 11.85 -1.23 1.68
N LEU A 46 11.21 -1.57 0.57
CA LEU A 46 10.28 -0.69 -0.14
C LEU A 46 8.85 -0.73 0.44
N GLY A 47 8.01 0.22 0.02
CA GLY A 47 6.66 0.43 0.56
C GLY A 47 6.71 1.51 1.64
N GLU A 48 7.05 2.73 1.20
CA GLU A 48 7.43 3.86 2.05
C GLU A 48 6.34 4.91 2.17
N ALA A 49 5.36 4.94 1.25
CA ALA A 49 4.32 5.96 1.22
C ALA A 49 2.96 5.38 1.64
N LEU A 50 2.36 5.96 2.67
CA LEU A 50 1.01 5.65 3.09
C LEU A 50 -0.05 6.36 2.22
N LEU A 51 -1.25 5.79 2.18
CA LEU A 51 -2.49 6.40 1.72
C LEU A 51 -3.47 6.50 2.90
N PRO A 52 -4.56 7.28 2.82
CA PRO A 52 -5.53 7.36 3.91
C PRO A 52 -5.95 5.99 4.44
N GLN A 53 -6.30 5.05 3.59
CA GLN A 53 -6.66 3.69 4.00
C GLN A 53 -5.54 2.96 4.74
N SER A 54 -4.28 3.11 4.28
CA SER A 54 -3.13 2.49 4.95
C SER A 54 -2.72 3.19 6.24
N ALA A 55 -3.32 4.34 6.57
CA ALA A 55 -3.25 4.97 7.88
C ALA A 55 -4.41 4.52 8.80
N ILE A 56 -5.61 4.29 8.25
CA ILE A 56 -6.78 3.86 9.02
C ILE A 56 -6.66 2.39 9.47
N TRP A 57 -6.19 1.50 8.62
CA TRP A 57 -6.02 0.09 8.96
C TRP A 57 -5.13 -0.14 10.21
N PRO A 58 -3.95 0.48 10.36
CA PRO A 58 -3.16 0.38 11.58
C PRO A 58 -3.92 0.82 12.83
N PHE A 59 -4.73 1.87 12.74
CA PHE A 59 -5.60 2.27 13.84
C PHE A 59 -6.58 1.16 14.21
N ILE A 60 -7.34 0.63 13.23
CA ILE A 60 -8.29 -0.46 13.44
C ILE A 60 -7.61 -1.68 14.06
N ILE A 61 -6.44 -2.07 13.56
CA ILE A 61 -5.67 -3.20 14.08
C ILE A 61 -5.20 -2.93 15.51
N GLY A 62 -4.66 -1.73 15.75
CA GLY A 62 -4.18 -1.31 17.06
C GLY A 62 -5.27 -1.41 18.13
N GLU A 63 -6.45 -0.84 17.86
CA GLU A 63 -7.60 -0.86 18.76
C GLU A 63 -8.19 -2.28 18.89
N ARG A 64 -8.42 -2.96 17.78
CA ARG A 64 -9.08 -4.28 17.77
C ARG A 64 -8.28 -5.36 18.49
N PHE A 65 -6.98 -5.37 18.35
CA PHE A 65 -6.11 -6.38 18.96
C PHE A 65 -5.32 -5.84 20.14
N GLY A 66 -5.46 -4.55 20.46
CA GLY A 66 -4.77 -3.90 21.56
C GLY A 66 -3.24 -3.85 21.37
N ILE A 67 -2.78 -3.56 20.16
CA ILE A 67 -1.37 -3.40 19.79
C ILE A 67 -1.11 -1.93 19.42
N PRO A 68 -0.89 -1.05 20.41
CA PRO A 68 -0.72 0.38 20.16
C PRO A 68 0.48 0.68 19.24
N GLU A 69 1.51 -0.16 19.23
CA GLU A 69 2.68 -0.01 18.37
C GLU A 69 2.30 -0.04 16.88
N ILE A 70 1.34 -0.88 16.47
CA ILE A 70 0.80 -0.86 15.12
C ILE A 70 -0.06 0.41 14.95
N GLY A 71 -0.87 0.76 15.96
CA GLY A 71 -1.72 1.94 15.94
C GLY A 71 -0.95 3.25 15.74
N HIS A 72 0.30 3.34 16.15
CA HIS A 72 1.14 4.54 15.94
C HIS A 72 1.37 4.86 14.45
N LEU A 73 1.30 3.87 13.56
CA LEU A 73 1.42 4.08 12.12
C LEU A 73 0.25 4.86 11.51
N SER A 74 -0.83 5.06 12.25
CA SER A 74 -2.02 5.76 11.76
C SER A 74 -1.89 7.29 11.67
N HIS A 75 -0.83 7.87 12.22
CA HIS A 75 -0.69 9.31 12.32
C HIS A 75 0.78 9.75 12.34
N ALA A 76 1.13 10.72 11.50
CA ALA A 76 2.51 11.19 11.36
C ALA A 76 3.15 11.64 12.68
N ASP A 77 2.40 12.38 13.52
CA ASP A 77 2.91 12.80 14.83
C ASP A 77 3.18 11.62 15.76
N ARG A 78 2.32 10.60 15.74
CA ARG A 78 2.54 9.37 16.53
C ARG A 78 3.75 8.59 16.05
N ILE A 79 3.99 8.55 14.74
CA ILE A 79 5.20 7.92 14.19
C ILE A 79 6.44 8.62 14.74
N VAL A 80 6.45 9.96 14.70
CA VAL A 80 7.59 10.75 15.21
C VAL A 80 7.75 10.62 16.70
N ASP A 81 6.65 10.62 17.47
CA ASP A 81 6.69 10.56 18.93
C ASP A 81 7.06 9.18 19.47
N HIS A 82 6.69 8.10 18.79
CA HIS A 82 6.77 6.75 19.34
C HIS A 82 7.64 5.78 18.54
N ILE A 83 7.87 6.05 17.24
CA ILE A 83 8.61 5.15 16.36
C ILE A 83 9.96 5.75 15.99
N THR A 84 9.95 6.84 15.20
CA THR A 84 11.18 7.48 14.71
C THR A 84 10.92 8.86 14.13
N PRO A 85 11.82 9.85 14.37
CA PRO A 85 11.78 11.14 13.70
C PRO A 85 12.34 11.10 12.26
N SER A 86 12.77 9.94 11.76
CA SER A 86 13.33 9.83 10.40
C SER A 86 12.26 9.74 9.30
N CYS A 87 10.97 9.74 9.65
CA CYS A 87 9.85 9.68 8.71
C CYS A 87 9.43 11.06 8.21
N GLY A 88 8.85 11.10 7.00
CA GLY A 88 8.33 12.30 6.39
C GLY A 88 6.81 12.42 6.47
N LEU A 89 6.27 13.57 6.04
CA LEU A 89 4.84 13.82 5.87
C LEU A 89 4.39 13.53 4.44
N LYS A 90 3.12 13.15 4.30
CA LYS A 90 2.45 13.03 3.02
C LYS A 90 1.12 13.79 3.04
N HIS A 91 1.19 15.12 3.00
CA HIS A 91 0.01 15.99 2.98
C HIS A 91 -0.69 16.04 1.62
N SER A 92 -0.01 15.62 0.57
CA SER A 92 -0.55 15.66 -0.78
C SER A 92 0.04 14.57 -1.67
N ILE A 93 -0.60 14.37 -2.80
CA ILE A 93 -0.11 13.52 -3.88
C ILE A 93 0.02 14.43 -5.10
N GLY A 94 1.25 14.64 -5.56
CA GLY A 94 1.56 15.46 -6.72
C GLY A 94 1.82 14.61 -7.96
N PHE A 95 1.33 15.07 -9.11
CA PHE A 95 1.63 14.51 -10.42
C PHE A 95 2.03 15.60 -11.39
N ALA A 96 3.13 15.39 -12.12
CA ALA A 96 3.58 16.23 -13.22
C ALA A 96 3.76 15.38 -14.48
N HIS A 97 3.10 15.74 -15.57
CA HIS A 97 3.16 14.97 -16.82
C HIS A 97 4.10 15.63 -17.81
N HIS A 98 5.21 14.95 -18.07
CA HIS A 98 6.31 15.44 -18.90
C HIS A 98 6.20 14.97 -20.36
N THR A 99 6.71 15.81 -21.24
CA THR A 99 7.01 15.46 -22.65
C THR A 99 8.53 15.50 -22.83
N GLU A 100 9.11 14.48 -23.42
CA GLU A 100 10.55 14.38 -23.65
C GLU A 100 11.11 15.61 -24.36
N GLY A 101 12.22 16.15 -23.85
CA GLY A 101 12.92 17.31 -24.41
C GLY A 101 12.18 18.65 -24.26
N GLN A 102 11.07 18.70 -23.52
CA GLN A 102 10.28 19.93 -23.34
C GLN A 102 10.23 20.33 -21.86
N PRO A 103 10.25 21.64 -21.56
CA PRO A 103 9.95 22.14 -20.23
C PRO A 103 8.53 21.75 -19.80
N LEU A 104 8.35 21.51 -18.50
CA LEU A 104 7.06 21.21 -17.92
C LEU A 104 6.14 22.45 -17.94
N SER A 105 4.91 22.27 -18.38
CA SER A 105 3.88 23.30 -18.32
C SER A 105 3.02 23.14 -17.07
N ASN A 106 2.68 24.24 -16.42
CA ASN A 106 1.88 24.27 -15.19
C ASN A 106 0.48 23.66 -15.37
N ASP A 107 -0.07 23.67 -16.57
CA ASP A 107 -1.36 23.07 -16.89
C ASP A 107 -1.31 21.54 -17.00
N ARG A 108 -0.11 20.94 -16.86
CA ARG A 108 0.11 19.50 -16.86
C ARG A 108 0.51 18.95 -15.49
N MET A 109 0.13 19.66 -14.43
CA MET A 109 0.38 19.26 -13.06
C MET A 109 -0.92 19.13 -12.27
N HIS A 110 -0.95 18.16 -11.37
CA HIS A 110 -2.08 17.97 -10.44
C HIS A 110 -1.59 17.85 -9.02
N GLN A 111 -2.36 18.38 -8.08
CA GLN A 111 -2.14 18.15 -6.66
C GLN A 111 -3.44 17.68 -6.03
N LEU A 112 -3.39 16.52 -5.40
CA LEU A 112 -4.48 15.97 -4.61
C LEU A 112 -4.15 16.15 -3.13
N VAL A 113 -5.02 16.84 -2.43
CA VAL A 113 -4.92 17.03 -0.98
C VAL A 113 -6.01 16.19 -0.33
N PRO A 114 -5.67 15.06 0.31
CA PRO A 114 -6.66 14.26 1.02
C PRO A 114 -7.36 15.10 2.08
N PRO A 115 -8.66 14.88 2.34
CA PRO A 115 -9.36 15.59 3.38
C PRO A 115 -8.72 15.33 4.73
N HIS A 116 -8.57 16.37 5.55
CA HIS A 116 -8.06 16.25 6.92
C HIS A 116 -9.10 15.55 7.78
N LEU A 117 -9.06 14.23 7.77
CA LEU A 117 -9.91 13.36 8.55
C LEU A 117 -9.21 12.97 9.86
N PRO A 118 -9.86 12.28 10.81
CA PRO A 118 -9.32 12.08 12.16
C PRO A 118 -7.93 11.42 12.19
N PHE A 119 -7.56 10.72 11.11
CA PHE A 119 -6.22 10.13 10.91
C PHE A 119 -5.35 11.12 10.12
N TYR A 120 -4.91 12.13 10.80
CA TYR A 120 -4.27 13.32 10.26
C TYR A 120 -2.90 12.99 9.64
N SER A 121 -2.75 13.25 8.35
CA SER A 121 -1.51 13.14 7.56
C SER A 121 -0.95 11.73 7.43
N GLU A 122 -1.06 11.19 6.24
CA GLU A 122 -0.27 10.01 5.88
C GLU A 122 1.22 10.37 5.96
N SER A 123 2.04 9.33 6.08
CA SER A 123 3.47 9.50 6.30
C SER A 123 4.28 8.84 5.20
N HIS A 124 5.49 9.31 5.05
CA HIS A 124 6.56 8.58 4.40
C HIS A 124 7.34 7.81 5.46
N LEU A 125 7.27 6.49 5.39
CA LEU A 125 7.87 5.58 6.37
C LEU A 125 9.34 5.31 6.03
N TYR A 126 10.25 5.68 6.90
CA TYR A 126 11.63 5.22 6.81
C TYR A 126 11.71 3.77 7.32
N ARG A 127 11.60 2.85 6.39
CA ARG A 127 11.30 1.43 6.63
C ARG A 127 12.35 0.70 7.48
N GLU A 128 13.61 1.08 7.41
CA GLU A 128 14.66 0.46 8.23
C GLU A 128 14.35 0.56 9.72
N GLU A 129 13.91 1.74 10.18
CA GLU A 129 13.61 2.00 11.57
C GLU A 129 12.19 1.56 11.96
N VAL A 130 11.21 1.75 11.07
CA VAL A 130 9.83 1.29 11.31
C VAL A 130 9.75 -0.23 11.42
N ASP A 131 10.40 -0.97 10.50
CA ASP A 131 10.39 -2.42 10.54
C ASP A 131 11.11 -2.96 11.79
N GLN A 132 12.22 -2.31 12.22
CA GLN A 132 12.93 -2.65 13.45
C GLN A 132 12.06 -2.40 14.70
N PHE A 133 11.32 -1.28 14.73
CA PHE A 133 10.41 -0.95 15.84
C PHE A 133 9.31 -2.02 15.98
N LEU A 134 8.66 -2.39 14.88
CA LEU A 134 7.62 -3.42 14.89
C LEU A 134 8.16 -4.81 15.23
N LEU A 135 9.40 -5.12 14.85
CA LEU A 135 10.06 -6.35 15.27
C LEU A 135 10.29 -6.38 16.78
N ASN A 136 10.77 -5.27 17.35
CA ASN A 136 10.97 -5.16 18.80
C ASN A 136 9.65 -5.35 19.55
N ALA A 137 8.57 -4.73 19.07
CA ALA A 137 7.24 -4.93 19.63
C ALA A 137 6.81 -6.40 19.58
N ALA A 138 7.02 -7.10 18.48
CA ALA A 138 6.67 -8.52 18.37
C ALA A 138 7.44 -9.38 19.39
N ILE A 139 8.72 -9.09 19.62
CA ILE A 139 9.56 -9.77 20.62
C ILE A 139 9.06 -9.44 22.04
N GLU A 140 8.71 -8.20 22.34
CA GLU A 140 8.18 -7.76 23.62
C GLU A 140 6.84 -8.44 23.95
N TYR A 141 5.99 -8.70 22.95
CA TYR A 141 4.77 -9.49 23.10
C TYR A 141 5.02 -11.00 23.26
N GLY A 142 6.26 -11.47 23.11
CA GLY A 142 6.66 -12.84 23.38
C GLY A 142 6.91 -13.71 22.15
N ALA A 143 7.03 -13.14 20.95
CA ALA A 143 7.47 -13.88 19.79
C ALA A 143 8.97 -14.21 19.87
N ASP A 144 9.34 -15.46 19.59
CA ASP A 144 10.73 -15.83 19.35
C ASP A 144 11.19 -15.34 17.97
N TYR A 145 12.43 -14.90 17.87
CA TYR A 145 13.01 -14.37 16.64
C TYR A 145 14.38 -14.99 16.32
N VAL A 146 14.58 -15.39 15.08
CA VAL A 146 15.88 -15.82 14.56
C VAL A 146 16.20 -15.05 13.29
N GLU A 147 17.36 -14.39 13.30
CA GLU A 147 17.88 -13.63 12.15
C GLU A 147 18.99 -14.37 11.41
N GLU A 148 19.38 -13.83 10.23
CA GLU A 148 20.42 -14.42 9.38
C GLU A 148 20.21 -15.92 9.10
N THR A 149 18.91 -16.30 9.09
CA THR A 149 18.49 -17.72 9.02
C THR A 149 17.66 -17.94 7.74
N PRO A 150 18.31 -18.26 6.61
CA PRO A 150 17.59 -18.59 5.39
C PRO A 150 16.82 -19.91 5.53
N ILE A 151 15.59 -19.94 5.06
CA ILE A 151 14.78 -21.15 5.01
C ILE A 151 15.21 -21.97 3.80
N ASN A 152 15.63 -23.22 4.03
CA ASN A 152 16.00 -24.17 3.00
C ASN A 152 14.80 -24.94 2.47
N ASP A 153 13.94 -25.41 3.38
CA ASP A 153 12.75 -26.20 3.05
C ASP A 153 11.60 -25.94 4.04
N VAL A 154 10.37 -26.15 3.56
CA VAL A 154 9.14 -26.16 4.37
C VAL A 154 8.41 -27.44 4.06
N ASN A 155 8.25 -28.30 5.05
CA ASN A 155 7.51 -29.54 4.92
C ASN A 155 6.20 -29.47 5.71
N ILE A 156 5.09 -29.66 5.02
CA ILE A 156 3.75 -29.57 5.59
C ILE A 156 3.11 -30.95 5.50
N THR A 157 2.62 -31.44 6.66
CA THR A 157 1.92 -32.71 6.78
C THR A 157 0.56 -32.51 7.47
N ALA A 158 -0.22 -33.57 7.60
CA ALA A 158 -1.48 -33.51 8.35
C ALA A 158 -1.27 -33.20 9.84
N GLU A 159 -0.09 -33.55 10.37
CA GLU A 159 0.25 -33.39 11.81
C GLU A 159 0.81 -32.02 12.12
N GLY A 160 1.43 -31.33 11.14
CA GLY A 160 2.06 -30.02 11.39
C GLY A 160 3.02 -29.59 10.28
N VAL A 161 3.85 -28.63 10.61
CA VAL A 161 4.83 -28.00 9.72
C VAL A 161 6.23 -28.18 10.28
N VAL A 162 7.20 -28.46 9.42
CA VAL A 162 8.62 -28.44 9.75
C VAL A 162 9.32 -27.50 8.79
N VAL A 163 10.00 -26.49 9.33
CA VAL A 163 10.79 -25.51 8.60
C VAL A 163 12.26 -25.80 8.84
N SER A 164 13.00 -26.10 7.78
CA SER A 164 14.42 -26.44 7.84
C SER A 164 15.29 -25.25 7.45
N SER A 165 16.31 -24.97 8.25
CA SER A 165 17.36 -23.98 8.00
C SER A 165 18.74 -24.63 7.98
N PRO A 166 19.82 -23.93 7.65
CA PRO A 166 21.18 -24.48 7.73
C PRO A 166 21.61 -24.88 9.15
N THR A 167 20.98 -24.30 10.17
CA THR A 167 21.41 -24.43 11.58
C THR A 167 20.46 -25.24 12.45
N ALA A 168 19.18 -25.29 12.09
CA ALA A 168 18.16 -25.97 12.90
C ALA A 168 16.91 -26.28 12.08
N ASP A 169 16.13 -27.26 12.58
CA ASP A 169 14.74 -27.50 12.16
C ASP A 169 13.80 -26.97 13.25
N TYR A 170 12.72 -26.32 12.79
CA TYR A 170 11.68 -25.76 13.64
C TYR A 170 10.34 -26.46 13.31
N SER A 171 9.62 -26.90 14.35
CA SER A 171 8.30 -27.51 14.16
C SER A 171 7.18 -26.62 14.63
N GLY A 172 6.02 -26.69 13.97
CA GLY A 172 4.86 -25.90 14.35
C GLY A 172 3.55 -26.46 13.81
N ASP A 173 2.44 -25.87 14.24
CA ASP A 173 1.10 -26.28 13.79
C ASP A 173 0.67 -25.56 12.51
N TYR A 174 1.10 -24.33 12.33
CA TYR A 174 0.74 -23.49 11.18
C TYR A 174 1.93 -22.68 10.66
N TYR A 175 1.93 -22.39 9.37
CA TYR A 175 2.98 -21.60 8.71
C TYR A 175 2.40 -20.40 7.98
N VAL A 176 2.94 -19.21 8.27
CA VAL A 176 2.61 -17.96 7.58
C VAL A 176 3.82 -17.51 6.76
N ASP A 177 3.66 -17.44 5.46
CA ASP A 177 4.74 -17.06 4.56
C ASP A 177 4.69 -15.58 4.19
N ALA A 178 5.48 -14.77 4.87
CA ALA A 178 5.69 -13.35 4.59
C ALA A 178 7.09 -13.06 3.98
N SER A 179 7.72 -14.07 3.37
CA SER A 179 9.07 -13.97 2.83
C SER A 179 9.16 -13.30 1.44
N GLY A 180 8.03 -12.91 0.86
CA GLY A 180 7.94 -12.18 -0.40
C GLY A 180 8.25 -13.02 -1.64
N ARG A 181 8.80 -12.38 -2.68
CA ARG A 181 9.05 -13.00 -4.00
C ARG A 181 9.92 -14.28 -3.91
N GLY A 182 10.83 -14.34 -2.94
CA GLY A 182 11.78 -15.45 -2.76
C GLY A 182 11.25 -16.65 -1.97
N SER A 183 9.96 -16.75 -1.71
CA SER A 183 9.34 -17.79 -0.91
C SER A 183 9.74 -19.21 -1.32
N ARG A 184 10.27 -19.97 -0.37
CA ARG A 184 10.62 -21.38 -0.56
C ARG A 184 9.37 -22.26 -0.64
N LEU A 185 8.34 -21.95 0.16
CA LEU A 185 7.07 -22.67 0.12
C LEU A 185 6.42 -22.56 -1.25
N VAL A 186 6.28 -21.34 -1.77
CA VAL A 186 5.65 -21.08 -3.08
C VAL A 186 6.39 -21.80 -4.20
N GLN A 187 7.72 -21.83 -4.15
CA GLN A 187 8.56 -22.55 -5.11
C GLN A 187 8.35 -24.07 -5.00
N LYS A 188 8.42 -24.62 -3.80
CA LYS A 188 8.26 -26.05 -3.54
C LYS A 188 6.87 -26.58 -3.95
N MET A 189 5.82 -25.80 -3.68
CA MET A 189 4.45 -26.17 -4.01
C MET A 189 4.09 -25.92 -5.50
N GLY A 190 5.01 -25.35 -6.28
CA GLY A 190 4.75 -24.97 -7.68
C GLY A 190 3.61 -23.96 -7.83
N TYR A 191 3.35 -23.10 -6.84
CA TYR A 191 2.23 -22.16 -6.87
C TYR A 191 2.41 -21.07 -7.92
N ARG A 192 3.62 -20.82 -8.40
CA ARG A 192 3.89 -19.90 -9.52
C ARG A 192 3.85 -20.55 -10.88
N ASP A 193 3.82 -21.89 -10.95
CA ASP A 193 3.74 -22.61 -12.21
C ASP A 193 2.33 -22.47 -12.79
N GLY A 194 2.22 -21.90 -14.00
CA GLY A 194 0.93 -21.60 -14.62
C GLY A 194 0.09 -20.55 -13.87
N ALA A 195 0.72 -19.70 -13.07
CA ALA A 195 0.06 -18.56 -12.45
C ALA A 195 -0.42 -17.55 -13.51
N PRO A 196 -1.48 -16.75 -13.22
CA PRO A 196 -1.94 -15.71 -14.15
C PRO A 196 -0.83 -14.73 -14.47
N GLU A 197 -0.71 -14.36 -15.74
CA GLU A 197 0.19 -13.29 -16.14
C GLU A 197 -0.44 -11.93 -15.91
N ALA A 198 0.34 -10.99 -15.36
CA ALA A 198 -0.05 -9.61 -15.23
C ALA A 198 -0.10 -8.91 -16.60
N GLN A 199 -1.11 -8.06 -16.80
CA GLN A 199 -1.20 -7.15 -17.95
C GLN A 199 -0.16 -6.02 -17.81
N THR A 200 0.08 -5.57 -16.58
CA THR A 200 1.14 -4.62 -16.25
C THR A 200 2.51 -5.20 -16.55
N HIS A 201 3.38 -4.39 -17.13
CA HIS A 201 4.74 -4.78 -17.43
C HIS A 201 5.68 -3.63 -17.08
N SER A 202 6.37 -3.72 -15.96
CA SER A 202 7.31 -2.70 -15.51
C SER A 202 8.54 -3.28 -14.83
N ARG A 203 9.60 -2.49 -14.82
CA ARG A 203 10.85 -2.67 -14.09
C ARG A 203 11.19 -1.41 -13.32
N ALA A 204 12.06 -1.47 -12.34
CA ALA A 204 12.44 -0.32 -11.52
C ALA A 204 13.95 -0.07 -11.51
N ILE A 205 14.31 1.22 -11.34
CA ILE A 205 15.65 1.66 -10.94
C ILE A 205 15.46 2.65 -9.80
N PHE A 206 15.98 2.37 -8.61
CA PHE A 206 15.71 3.19 -7.43
C PHE A 206 16.93 3.29 -6.49
N ALA A 207 16.92 4.34 -5.67
CA ALA A 207 17.93 4.61 -4.66
C ALA A 207 17.37 5.45 -3.51
N HIS A 208 18.11 5.53 -2.40
CA HIS A 208 17.98 6.64 -1.44
C HIS A 208 19.05 7.68 -1.71
N VAL A 209 18.67 8.94 -1.59
CA VAL A 209 19.52 10.11 -1.86
C VAL A 209 19.40 11.14 -0.76
N GLU A 210 20.37 12.04 -0.66
CA GLU A 210 20.32 13.28 0.12
C GLU A 210 20.47 14.49 -0.81
N GLY A 211 20.16 15.68 -0.33
CA GLY A 211 20.31 16.92 -1.09
C GLY A 211 19.24 17.16 -2.16
N LEU A 212 18.13 16.43 -2.09
CA LEU A 212 17.00 16.67 -2.98
C LEU A 212 16.43 18.07 -2.72
N GLN A 213 16.36 18.92 -3.75
CA GLN A 213 15.70 20.20 -3.62
C GLN A 213 14.17 20.06 -3.69
N PRO A 214 13.40 20.91 -2.95
CA PRO A 214 11.96 20.96 -3.10
C PRO A 214 11.55 21.28 -4.54
N PHE A 215 10.60 20.54 -5.10
CA PHE A 215 10.06 20.82 -6.45
C PHE A 215 9.39 22.20 -6.52
N ASP A 216 8.96 22.74 -5.38
CA ASP A 216 8.47 24.12 -5.21
C ASP A 216 9.47 25.20 -5.64
N ASN A 217 10.75 24.89 -5.69
CA ASN A 217 11.78 25.82 -6.19
C ASN A 217 11.74 25.97 -7.71
N LEU A 218 11.19 24.98 -8.41
CA LEU A 218 11.06 24.97 -9.87
C LEU A 218 9.66 25.38 -10.30
N HIS A 219 8.63 24.90 -9.61
CA HIS A 219 7.23 25.12 -9.94
C HIS A 219 6.42 25.40 -8.68
N ALA A 220 5.73 26.54 -8.65
CA ALA A 220 4.83 26.87 -7.55
C ALA A 220 3.71 25.84 -7.42
N SER A 221 3.40 25.45 -6.18
CA SER A 221 2.25 24.59 -5.91
C SER A 221 0.94 25.33 -6.25
N PRO A 222 -0.04 24.66 -6.90
CA PRO A 222 -1.34 25.25 -7.17
C PRO A 222 -2.17 25.47 -5.90
N SER A 223 -1.84 24.80 -4.81
CA SER A 223 -2.56 24.87 -3.53
C SER A 223 -1.97 25.92 -2.60
N GLN A 224 -2.79 26.81 -2.09
CA GLN A 224 -2.37 27.73 -1.03
C GLN A 224 -2.08 26.95 0.26
N GLY A 225 -0.80 27.00 0.69
CA GLY A 225 -0.36 26.40 1.94
C GLY A 225 -0.02 24.90 1.87
N ARG A 226 -0.06 24.28 0.69
CA ARG A 226 0.40 22.91 0.47
C ARG A 226 1.52 22.90 -0.55
N LYS A 227 2.71 22.51 -0.13
CA LYS A 227 3.88 22.43 -0.99
C LYS A 227 3.95 21.07 -1.67
N TRP A 228 4.52 21.03 -2.88
CA TRP A 228 4.83 19.76 -3.56
C TRP A 228 5.70 18.85 -2.70
N HIS A 229 6.70 19.47 -2.03
CA HIS A 229 7.65 18.75 -1.19
C HIS A 229 7.01 18.11 0.07
N GLU A 230 5.86 18.60 0.52
CA GLU A 230 5.11 18.04 1.66
C GLU A 230 4.26 16.82 1.28
N GLY A 231 4.52 16.19 0.15
CA GLY A 231 3.79 15.02 -0.34
C GLY A 231 4.65 14.05 -1.12
N THR A 232 4.03 12.96 -1.57
CA THR A 232 4.64 12.10 -2.58
C THR A 232 4.49 12.78 -3.94
N PHE A 233 5.58 12.98 -4.66
CA PHE A 233 5.57 13.57 -5.98
C PHE A 233 5.84 12.52 -7.06
N HIS A 234 5.09 12.59 -8.15
CA HIS A 234 5.20 11.66 -9.27
C HIS A 234 5.47 12.42 -10.56
N HIS A 235 6.60 12.13 -11.18
CA HIS A 235 6.85 12.54 -12.56
C HIS A 235 6.28 11.46 -13.49
N MET A 236 5.34 11.84 -14.34
CA MET A 236 4.67 10.98 -15.31
C MET A 236 5.19 11.24 -16.70
N PHE A 237 5.35 10.21 -17.50
CA PHE A 237 5.74 10.32 -18.92
C PHE A 237 5.26 9.08 -19.69
N GLU A 238 5.26 9.12 -20.98
CA GLU A 238 4.88 7.98 -21.80
C GLU A 238 5.67 6.72 -21.42
N GLY A 239 4.97 5.63 -21.11
CA GLY A 239 5.56 4.33 -20.79
C GLY A 239 6.25 4.25 -19.42
N GLY A 240 6.01 5.20 -18.51
CA GLY A 240 6.58 5.12 -17.16
C GLY A 240 6.30 6.31 -16.26
N TRP A 241 6.86 6.20 -15.06
CA TRP A 241 6.73 7.23 -14.03
C TRP A 241 7.90 7.15 -13.05
N MET A 242 8.07 8.18 -12.25
CA MET A 242 9.09 8.24 -11.23
C MET A 242 8.48 8.73 -9.92
N TRP A 243 8.81 8.08 -8.81
CA TRP A 243 8.46 8.59 -7.49
C TRP A 243 9.56 9.44 -6.89
N VAL A 244 9.14 10.43 -6.11
CA VAL A 244 9.97 11.21 -5.20
C VAL A 244 9.27 11.23 -3.85
N ILE A 245 9.91 10.65 -2.85
CA ILE A 245 9.39 10.47 -1.50
C ILE A 245 10.38 11.10 -0.52
N PRO A 246 10.22 12.40 -0.16
CA PRO A 246 11.09 13.04 0.81
C PRO A 246 10.77 12.58 2.24
N PHE A 247 11.80 12.35 3.03
CA PHE A 247 11.66 12.10 4.47
C PHE A 247 11.99 13.36 5.29
N ASP A 248 12.61 14.37 4.70
CA ASP A 248 13.09 15.63 5.31
C ASP A 248 12.10 16.81 5.19
N ASN A 249 10.82 16.53 4.95
CA ASN A 249 9.87 17.49 4.42
C ASN A 249 9.01 18.21 5.48
N PHE A 250 9.35 18.11 6.77
CA PHE A 250 8.69 18.87 7.82
C PHE A 250 9.61 19.14 9.03
N SER A 251 9.22 20.10 9.86
CA SER A 251 10.07 20.64 10.93
C SER A 251 10.43 19.64 12.05
N ARG A 252 9.70 18.54 12.19
CA ARG A 252 9.96 17.50 13.19
C ARG A 252 10.79 16.34 12.64
N SER A 253 11.03 16.29 11.33
CA SER A 253 11.88 15.26 10.74
C SER A 253 13.34 15.55 11.00
N GLU A 254 14.08 14.50 11.39
CA GLU A 254 15.54 14.53 11.53
C GLU A 254 16.25 13.88 10.33
N SER A 255 15.49 13.35 9.38
CA SER A 255 16.04 12.77 8.15
C SER A 255 16.57 13.85 7.21
N ARG A 256 17.52 13.47 6.35
CA ARG A 256 18.01 14.26 5.22
C ARG A 256 17.79 13.54 3.90
N LYS A 257 17.13 12.38 3.96
CA LYS A 257 17.02 11.45 2.85
C LYS A 257 15.72 11.66 2.07
N ALA A 258 15.76 11.20 0.83
CA ALA A 258 14.58 10.97 0.00
C ALA A 258 14.72 9.63 -0.72
N SER A 259 13.61 8.98 -0.97
CA SER A 259 13.53 7.82 -1.86
C SER A 259 13.17 8.27 -3.26
N VAL A 260 13.94 7.85 -4.25
CA VAL A 260 13.69 8.14 -5.65
C VAL A 260 13.70 6.85 -6.47
N GLY A 261 12.76 6.72 -7.39
CA GLY A 261 12.73 5.52 -8.21
C GLY A 261 11.95 5.68 -9.50
N LEU A 262 12.55 5.15 -10.55
CA LEU A 262 12.09 5.18 -11.92
C LEU A 262 11.40 3.87 -12.25
N MET A 263 10.18 3.92 -12.72
CA MET A 263 9.37 2.79 -13.17
C MET A 263 9.19 2.86 -14.67
N LEU A 264 9.61 1.84 -15.37
CA LEU A 264 9.66 1.83 -16.84
C LEU A 264 8.97 0.59 -17.40
N ASP A 265 8.10 0.79 -18.39
CA ASP A 265 7.63 -0.31 -19.24
C ASP A 265 8.76 -0.67 -20.22
N PRO A 266 9.35 -1.89 -20.13
CA PRO A 266 10.45 -2.27 -21.00
C PRO A 266 10.07 -2.43 -22.47
N ARG A 267 8.77 -2.41 -22.81
CA ARG A 267 8.29 -2.41 -24.20
C ARG A 267 8.44 -1.04 -24.83
N VAL A 268 8.42 0.03 -24.03
CA VAL A 268 8.61 1.42 -24.44
C VAL A 268 10.05 1.88 -24.17
N HIS A 269 10.56 1.52 -22.98
CA HIS A 269 11.89 1.88 -22.48
C HIS A 269 12.70 0.62 -22.16
N PRO A 270 13.34 -0.02 -23.15
CA PRO A 270 14.18 -1.20 -22.94
C PRO A 270 15.29 -0.95 -21.93
N GLU A 271 15.68 -2.01 -21.22
CA GLU A 271 16.81 -1.94 -20.30
C GLU A 271 18.13 -1.75 -21.05
N ASP A 272 18.95 -0.80 -20.60
CA ASP A 272 20.33 -0.69 -21.03
C ASP A 272 21.26 -1.42 -20.06
N SER A 273 21.48 -2.71 -20.31
CA SER A 273 22.38 -3.53 -19.50
C SER A 273 23.86 -3.24 -19.72
N SER A 274 24.22 -2.38 -20.68
CA SER A 274 25.61 -2.01 -20.97
C SER A 274 26.18 -1.01 -19.96
N VAL A 275 25.33 -0.34 -19.18
CA VAL A 275 25.70 0.66 -18.19
C VAL A 275 25.26 0.25 -16.78
N SER A 276 25.80 0.91 -15.75
CA SER A 276 25.35 0.72 -14.37
C SER A 276 23.90 1.19 -14.18
N ALA A 277 23.22 0.74 -13.12
CA ALA A 277 21.88 1.18 -12.78
C ALA A 277 21.80 2.69 -12.57
N GLU A 278 22.80 3.29 -11.91
CA GLU A 278 22.87 4.74 -11.75
C GLU A 278 23.05 5.46 -13.07
N GLN A 279 23.92 4.99 -13.93
CA GLN A 279 24.13 5.63 -15.24
C GLN A 279 22.89 5.54 -16.11
N GLU A 280 22.18 4.41 -16.11
CA GLU A 280 20.90 4.29 -16.83
C GLU A 280 19.86 5.26 -16.28
N PHE A 281 19.76 5.37 -14.95
CA PHE A 281 18.87 6.32 -14.30
C PHE A 281 19.17 7.77 -14.73
N ARG A 282 20.45 8.19 -14.62
CA ARG A 282 20.88 9.54 -14.99
C ARG A 282 20.68 9.84 -16.49
N ASN A 283 20.99 8.90 -17.36
CA ASN A 283 20.76 9.02 -18.79
C ASN A 283 19.27 9.18 -19.12
N PHE A 284 18.41 8.48 -18.35
CA PHE A 284 16.97 8.56 -18.56
C PHE A 284 16.39 9.90 -18.13
N ILE A 285 16.71 10.37 -16.92
CA ILE A 285 16.15 11.63 -16.40
C ILE A 285 16.64 12.85 -17.20
N ALA A 286 17.84 12.83 -17.77
CA ALA A 286 18.38 13.88 -18.63
C ALA A 286 17.55 14.14 -19.91
N ARG A 287 16.64 13.23 -20.26
CA ARG A 287 15.68 13.42 -21.35
C ARG A 287 14.55 14.42 -21.00
N PHE A 288 14.38 14.72 -19.70
CA PHE A 288 13.29 15.54 -19.16
C PHE A 288 13.88 16.68 -18.31
N PRO A 289 13.91 17.93 -18.86
CA PRO A 289 14.61 19.04 -18.20
C PRO A 289 14.21 19.29 -16.74
N ASP A 290 12.91 19.21 -16.44
CA ASP A 290 12.42 19.48 -15.07
C ASP A 290 12.66 18.31 -14.11
N ILE A 291 12.74 17.07 -14.60
CA ILE A 291 13.14 15.92 -13.77
C ILE A 291 14.64 16.00 -13.45
N GLU A 292 15.47 16.30 -14.45
CA GLU A 292 16.90 16.51 -14.25
C GLU A 292 17.17 17.64 -13.26
N ALA A 293 16.49 18.79 -13.42
CA ALA A 293 16.61 19.93 -12.52
C ALA A 293 16.15 19.59 -11.08
N HIS A 294 15.07 18.83 -10.91
CA HIS A 294 14.60 18.42 -9.58
C HIS A 294 15.62 17.57 -8.82
N LEU A 295 16.39 16.76 -9.55
CA LEU A 295 17.41 15.85 -9.00
C LEU A 295 18.83 16.39 -9.11
N GLU A 296 19.01 17.67 -9.44
CA GLU A 296 20.32 18.29 -9.49
C GLU A 296 20.97 18.31 -8.11
N GLY A 297 22.23 17.88 -8.03
CA GLY A 297 23.02 17.91 -6.80
C GLY A 297 22.72 16.81 -5.78
N ILE A 298 21.89 15.82 -6.08
CA ILE A 298 21.64 14.69 -5.18
C ILE A 298 22.90 13.88 -4.92
N GLU A 299 23.07 13.46 -3.66
CA GLU A 299 24.10 12.52 -3.21
C GLU A 299 23.47 11.16 -2.92
N VAL A 300 24.06 10.10 -3.46
CA VAL A 300 23.54 8.73 -3.32
C VAL A 300 23.93 8.16 -1.96
N THR A 301 22.96 7.82 -1.12
CA THR A 301 23.18 7.22 0.21
C THR A 301 22.94 5.71 0.23
N MET A 302 22.09 5.22 -0.69
CA MET A 302 21.95 3.79 -0.99
C MET A 302 22.15 3.59 -2.49
N PRO A 303 23.04 2.67 -2.90
CA PRO A 303 23.34 2.45 -4.32
C PRO A 303 22.10 2.15 -5.16
N PHE A 304 22.07 2.67 -6.39
CA PHE A 304 21.00 2.39 -7.33
C PHE A 304 20.84 0.89 -7.56
N THR A 305 19.63 0.43 -7.39
CA THR A 305 19.24 -0.97 -7.65
C THR A 305 18.37 -1.02 -8.89
N ARG A 306 18.74 -1.85 -9.84
CA ARG A 306 17.94 -2.17 -11.02
C ARG A 306 17.23 -3.51 -10.81
N THR A 307 15.95 -3.56 -11.14
CA THR A 307 15.19 -4.80 -11.12
C THR A 307 14.88 -5.28 -12.53
N SER A 308 14.69 -6.58 -12.67
CA SER A 308 13.97 -7.14 -13.81
C SER A 308 12.47 -6.88 -13.66
N ARG A 309 11.63 -7.49 -14.49
CA ARG A 309 10.17 -7.43 -14.38
C ARG A 309 9.70 -7.63 -12.94
N LEU A 310 8.89 -6.69 -12.45
CA LEU A 310 8.41 -6.68 -11.06
C LEU A 310 7.21 -7.60 -10.85
N GLN A 311 6.35 -7.73 -11.84
CA GLN A 311 5.08 -8.44 -11.72
C GLN A 311 5.30 -9.94 -11.55
N TYR A 312 4.63 -10.48 -10.54
CA TYR A 312 4.49 -11.92 -10.32
C TYR A 312 3.19 -12.22 -9.60
N ALA A 313 2.71 -13.43 -9.74
CA ALA A 313 1.59 -13.97 -9.01
C ALA A 313 1.84 -15.42 -8.62
N SER A 314 1.01 -15.90 -7.71
CA SER A 314 0.84 -17.32 -7.45
C SER A 314 -0.59 -17.72 -7.81
N ARG A 315 -0.80 -18.96 -8.24
CA ARG A 315 -2.15 -19.47 -8.48
C ARG A 315 -2.92 -19.79 -7.21
N GLN A 316 -2.21 -19.83 -6.07
CA GLN A 316 -2.74 -20.18 -4.76
C GLN A 316 -1.96 -19.45 -3.67
N SER A 317 -2.67 -18.95 -2.65
CA SER A 317 -2.09 -18.31 -1.46
C SER A 317 -2.36 -19.10 -0.18
N VAL A 318 -3.29 -20.04 -0.20
CA VAL A 318 -3.75 -20.80 0.97
C VAL A 318 -3.62 -22.29 0.68
N GLY A 319 -3.17 -23.05 1.65
CA GLY A 319 -3.14 -24.51 1.61
C GLY A 319 -3.37 -25.12 2.98
N GLU A 320 -3.20 -26.42 3.10
CA GLU A 320 -3.28 -27.11 4.38
C GLU A 320 -2.20 -26.52 5.32
N ARG A 321 -2.60 -26.04 6.49
CA ARG A 321 -1.72 -25.47 7.54
C ARG A 321 -0.84 -24.31 7.09
N HIS A 322 -1.19 -23.59 6.03
CA HIS A 322 -0.45 -22.40 5.65
C HIS A 322 -1.26 -21.41 4.83
N PHE A 323 -0.83 -20.15 4.90
CA PHE A 323 -1.15 -19.14 3.91
C PHE A 323 0.04 -18.19 3.70
N THR A 324 0.01 -17.45 2.58
CA THR A 324 1.02 -16.47 2.22
C THR A 324 0.53 -15.04 2.50
N ALA A 325 1.44 -14.12 2.79
CA ALA A 325 1.16 -12.70 2.78
C ALA A 325 0.86 -12.21 1.33
N PRO A 326 0.18 -11.06 1.15
CA PRO A 326 -0.13 -10.53 -0.18
C PRO A 326 1.12 -10.36 -1.07
N SER A 327 2.21 -9.82 -0.50
CA SER A 327 3.49 -9.65 -1.21
C SER A 327 4.21 -10.96 -1.52
N THR A 328 3.89 -12.05 -0.83
CA THR A 328 4.37 -13.40 -1.16
C THR A 328 3.51 -14.02 -2.25
N PHE A 329 2.19 -13.81 -2.20
CA PHE A 329 1.26 -14.25 -3.25
C PHE A 329 1.57 -13.61 -4.59
N GLY A 330 1.71 -12.27 -4.64
CA GLY A 330 1.95 -11.55 -5.86
C GLY A 330 2.32 -10.08 -5.66
N PHE A 331 2.79 -9.46 -6.72
CA PHE A 331 3.09 -8.04 -6.78
C PHE A 331 2.82 -7.50 -8.17
N ILE A 332 2.40 -6.27 -8.28
CA ILE A 332 2.18 -5.59 -9.56
C ILE A 332 3.17 -4.43 -9.70
N ASP A 333 2.92 -3.30 -9.05
CA ASP A 333 3.66 -2.06 -9.26
C ASP A 333 3.40 -1.12 -8.08
N PRO A 334 4.36 -0.29 -7.63
CA PRO A 334 4.14 0.60 -6.50
C PRO A 334 3.27 1.83 -6.81
N LEU A 335 2.88 2.05 -8.06
CA LEU A 335 1.96 3.14 -8.42
C LEU A 335 0.70 3.05 -7.57
N TYR A 336 0.28 4.19 -7.04
CA TYR A 336 -0.88 4.30 -6.15
C TYR A 336 -0.73 3.70 -4.74
N SER A 337 0.48 3.31 -4.32
CA SER A 337 0.81 2.95 -2.93
C SER A 337 -0.11 1.90 -2.24
N ASN A 338 -0.75 1.00 -2.99
CA ASN A 338 -1.73 0.04 -2.47
C ASN A 338 -1.12 -1.09 -1.61
N GLY A 339 0.20 -1.31 -1.69
CA GLY A 339 0.86 -2.45 -1.06
C GLY A 339 0.67 -2.54 0.46
N LEU A 340 0.70 -1.41 1.17
CA LEU A 340 0.48 -1.38 2.63
C LEU A 340 -1.00 -1.54 3.00
N ILE A 341 -1.93 -1.08 2.17
CA ILE A 341 -3.36 -1.34 2.35
C ILE A 341 -3.61 -2.86 2.34
N HIS A 342 -3.13 -3.53 1.29
CA HIS A 342 -3.23 -4.99 1.17
C HIS A 342 -2.57 -5.73 2.34
N THR A 343 -1.43 -5.22 2.81
CA THR A 343 -0.69 -5.78 3.94
C THR A 343 -1.54 -5.73 5.21
N PHE A 344 -2.03 -4.57 5.61
CA PHE A 344 -2.78 -4.42 6.85
C PHE A 344 -4.14 -5.10 6.79
N GLU A 345 -4.86 -5.00 5.67
CA GLU A 345 -6.12 -5.72 5.47
C GLU A 345 -5.92 -7.24 5.66
N SER A 346 -4.87 -7.80 5.05
CA SER A 346 -4.54 -9.22 5.19
C SER A 346 -4.08 -9.59 6.60
N VAL A 347 -3.38 -8.70 7.33
CA VAL A 347 -3.06 -8.89 8.76
C VAL A 347 -4.33 -9.00 9.58
N TYR A 348 -5.29 -8.08 9.39
CA TYR A 348 -6.55 -8.06 10.13
C TYR A 348 -7.33 -9.38 9.97
N PHE A 349 -7.61 -9.77 8.74
CA PHE A 349 -8.38 -10.98 8.48
C PHE A 349 -7.59 -12.25 8.82
N GLY A 350 -6.30 -12.31 8.50
CA GLY A 350 -5.44 -13.46 8.79
C GLY A 350 -5.30 -13.73 10.31
N ALA A 351 -5.13 -12.67 11.11
CA ALA A 351 -5.07 -12.78 12.56
C ALA A 351 -6.37 -13.35 13.14
N ARG A 352 -7.53 -12.84 12.71
CA ARG A 352 -8.84 -13.37 13.15
C ARG A 352 -9.04 -14.84 12.79
N HIS A 353 -8.62 -15.26 11.59
CA HIS A 353 -8.70 -16.66 11.18
C HIS A 353 -7.81 -17.54 12.05
N LEU A 354 -6.56 -17.14 12.29
CA LEU A 354 -5.65 -17.90 13.14
C LEU A 354 -6.10 -17.96 14.60
N LEU A 355 -6.46 -16.82 15.19
CA LEU A 355 -6.91 -16.78 16.59
C LEU A 355 -8.13 -17.69 16.81
N SER A 356 -9.08 -17.69 15.90
CA SER A 356 -10.23 -18.59 16.00
C SER A 356 -9.86 -20.06 15.76
N ALA A 357 -8.98 -20.35 14.80
CA ALA A 357 -8.49 -21.71 14.56
C ALA A 357 -7.75 -22.29 15.77
N PHE A 358 -7.01 -21.45 16.50
CA PHE A 358 -6.35 -21.85 17.77
C PHE A 358 -7.29 -21.77 18.98
N GLY A 359 -8.52 -21.30 18.82
CA GLY A 359 -9.51 -21.17 19.92
C GLY A 359 -9.15 -20.11 20.94
N LYS A 360 -8.47 -19.04 20.52
CA LYS A 360 -8.09 -17.87 21.32
C LYS A 360 -9.14 -16.77 21.26
N ALA A 361 -9.96 -16.73 20.20
CA ALA A 361 -11.07 -15.82 20.05
C ALA A 361 -12.19 -16.50 19.25
N ASP A 362 -13.41 -16.00 19.39
CA ASP A 362 -14.48 -16.30 18.45
C ASP A 362 -14.16 -15.70 17.07
N GLY A 363 -14.49 -16.39 15.99
CA GLY A 363 -14.15 -15.92 14.67
C GLY A 363 -14.57 -16.86 13.53
N PRO A 364 -14.05 -16.62 12.33
CA PRO A 364 -14.54 -17.27 11.11
C PRO A 364 -14.16 -18.76 10.99
N VAL A 365 -13.17 -19.22 11.73
CA VAL A 365 -12.65 -20.59 11.62
C VAL A 365 -12.95 -21.39 12.88
N ARG A 366 -13.41 -22.63 12.71
CA ARG A 366 -13.63 -23.53 13.84
C ARG A 366 -12.28 -23.94 14.48
N LYS A 367 -12.25 -23.99 15.81
CA LYS A 367 -11.07 -24.45 16.55
C LYS A 367 -10.56 -25.80 16.03
N GLY A 368 -9.26 -25.85 15.75
CA GLY A 368 -8.54 -27.02 15.25
C GLY A 368 -8.67 -27.25 13.74
N ASP A 369 -9.36 -26.37 13.01
CA ASP A 369 -9.51 -26.48 11.56
C ASP A 369 -8.44 -25.63 10.84
N PHE A 370 -7.39 -26.28 10.37
CA PHE A 370 -6.30 -25.68 9.61
C PHE A 370 -6.35 -26.01 8.11
N SER A 371 -7.51 -26.42 7.64
CA SER A 371 -7.72 -26.84 6.25
C SER A 371 -7.70 -25.65 5.29
N THR A 372 -7.36 -25.90 4.04
CA THR A 372 -7.47 -24.94 2.94
C THR A 372 -8.86 -24.30 2.86
N ALA A 373 -9.91 -25.08 3.10
CA ALA A 373 -11.30 -24.60 3.04
C ALA A 373 -11.60 -23.56 4.12
N ALA A 374 -11.09 -23.76 5.35
CA ALA A 374 -11.28 -22.86 6.48
C ALA A 374 -10.66 -21.46 6.22
N PHE A 375 -9.57 -21.38 5.47
CA PHE A 375 -8.86 -20.15 5.14
C PHE A 375 -9.16 -19.62 3.72
N SER A 376 -10.16 -20.18 3.03
CA SER A 376 -10.47 -19.82 1.64
C SER A 376 -10.78 -18.32 1.42
N LYS A 377 -11.30 -17.62 2.43
CA LYS A 377 -11.51 -16.17 2.37
C LYS A 377 -10.20 -15.39 2.15
N MET A 378 -9.08 -15.86 2.71
CA MET A 378 -7.76 -15.27 2.48
C MET A 378 -7.31 -15.45 1.03
N GLU A 379 -7.59 -16.60 0.42
CA GLU A 379 -7.33 -16.84 -1.00
C GLU A 379 -8.10 -15.83 -1.88
N VAL A 380 -9.40 -15.66 -1.60
CA VAL A 380 -10.26 -14.71 -2.32
C VAL A 380 -9.73 -13.29 -2.16
N LEU A 381 -9.38 -12.89 -0.93
CA LEU A 381 -8.83 -11.56 -0.64
C LEU A 381 -7.58 -11.27 -1.48
N HIS A 382 -6.55 -12.12 -1.39
CA HIS A 382 -5.28 -11.89 -2.09
C HIS A 382 -5.44 -11.88 -3.61
N ARG A 383 -6.26 -12.76 -4.14
CA ARG A 383 -6.56 -12.83 -5.57
C ARG A 383 -7.29 -11.59 -6.07
N THR A 384 -8.25 -11.09 -5.28
CA THR A 384 -9.01 -9.88 -5.63
C THR A 384 -8.11 -8.65 -5.58
N GLN A 385 -7.30 -8.50 -4.52
CA GLN A 385 -6.33 -7.42 -4.39
C GLN A 385 -5.37 -7.38 -5.57
N TRP A 386 -4.83 -8.54 -5.95
CA TRP A 386 -3.88 -8.64 -7.05
C TRP A 386 -4.52 -8.29 -8.40
N LYS A 387 -5.70 -8.85 -8.70
CA LYS A 387 -6.44 -8.59 -9.95
C LYS A 387 -6.84 -7.12 -10.06
N HIS A 388 -7.33 -6.54 -8.98
CA HIS A 388 -7.71 -5.12 -8.96
C HIS A 388 -6.50 -4.23 -9.21
N SER A 389 -5.37 -4.51 -8.57
CA SER A 389 -4.13 -3.76 -8.79
C SER A 389 -3.66 -3.87 -10.24
N ASP A 390 -3.65 -5.07 -10.82
CA ASP A 390 -3.23 -5.26 -12.21
C ASP A 390 -4.15 -4.53 -13.19
N GLY A 391 -5.47 -4.65 -13.00
CA GLY A 391 -6.45 -3.97 -13.84
C GLY A 391 -6.35 -2.44 -13.77
N THR A 392 -6.12 -1.89 -12.57
CA THR A 392 -5.98 -0.45 -12.37
C THR A 392 -4.67 0.07 -12.94
N ILE A 393 -3.56 -0.60 -12.66
CA ILE A 393 -2.23 -0.12 -13.03
C ILE A 393 -1.96 -0.31 -14.53
N SER A 394 -2.38 -1.41 -15.14
CA SER A 394 -2.20 -1.61 -16.57
C SER A 394 -2.88 -0.49 -17.40
N ARG A 395 -4.06 -0.07 -16.98
CA ARG A 395 -4.79 1.06 -17.60
C ARG A 395 -4.15 2.41 -17.30
N ALA A 396 -3.59 2.58 -16.10
CA ALA A 396 -2.80 3.77 -15.80
C ALA A 396 -1.62 3.92 -16.77
N TYR A 397 -0.86 2.83 -17.01
CA TYR A 397 0.22 2.84 -17.99
C TYR A 397 -0.27 3.16 -19.41
N ALA A 398 -1.41 2.62 -19.82
CA ALA A 398 -2.01 2.96 -21.11
C ALA A 398 -2.40 4.44 -21.19
N ALA A 399 -2.82 5.05 -20.08
CA ALA A 399 -3.20 6.45 -20.03
C ALA A 399 -1.99 7.42 -20.03
N MET A 400 -0.79 6.98 -19.64
CA MET A 400 0.40 7.83 -19.50
C MET A 400 0.90 8.46 -20.80
N GLY A 401 0.50 7.96 -21.96
CA GLY A 401 0.93 8.51 -23.26
C GLY A 401 0.34 9.88 -23.60
N ASN A 402 -0.74 10.29 -22.94
CA ASN A 402 -1.44 11.53 -23.20
C ASN A 402 -1.95 12.14 -21.88
N PHE A 403 -1.73 13.45 -21.70
CA PHE A 403 -2.07 14.14 -20.46
C PHE A 403 -3.58 14.15 -20.18
N GLU A 404 -4.43 14.41 -21.15
CA GLU A 404 -5.88 14.48 -20.98
C GLU A 404 -6.44 13.11 -20.55
N THR A 405 -5.93 12.04 -21.14
CA THR A 405 -6.28 10.67 -20.77
C THR A 405 -5.79 10.32 -19.36
N TRP A 406 -4.56 10.71 -19.05
CA TRP A 406 -4.00 10.55 -17.71
C TRP A 406 -4.81 11.32 -16.65
N ASN A 407 -5.20 12.55 -16.95
CA ASN A 407 -6.03 13.38 -16.09
C ASN A 407 -7.36 12.71 -15.76
N ALA A 408 -8.08 12.23 -16.77
CA ALA A 408 -9.34 11.52 -16.59
C ALA A 408 -9.18 10.23 -15.78
N TRP A 409 -8.12 9.47 -16.05
CA TRP A 409 -7.80 8.26 -15.29
C TRP A 409 -7.51 8.55 -13.82
N THR A 410 -6.78 9.62 -13.52
CA THR A 410 -6.45 10.02 -12.15
C THR A 410 -7.69 10.42 -11.36
N GLN A 411 -8.68 11.06 -11.98
CA GLN A 411 -9.97 11.37 -11.35
C GLN A 411 -10.74 10.10 -10.98
N TYR A 412 -10.78 9.12 -11.88
CA TYR A 412 -11.38 7.82 -11.59
C TYR A 412 -10.68 7.12 -10.40
N TRP A 413 -9.33 7.09 -10.41
CA TRP A 413 -8.56 6.54 -9.32
C TRP A 413 -8.82 7.27 -7.98
N LEU A 414 -8.90 8.61 -8.00
CA LEU A 414 -9.22 9.42 -6.82
C LEU A 414 -10.58 9.04 -6.23
N ALA A 415 -11.59 8.89 -7.08
CA ALA A 415 -12.91 8.45 -6.63
C ALA A 415 -12.85 7.07 -5.94
N GLN A 416 -12.09 6.13 -6.48
CA GLN A 416 -11.92 4.80 -5.87
C GLN A 416 -11.29 4.88 -4.47
N ILE A 417 -10.24 5.69 -4.31
CA ILE A 417 -9.57 5.88 -3.01
C ILE A 417 -10.53 6.48 -1.99
N LEU A 418 -11.24 7.55 -2.37
CA LEU A 418 -12.18 8.21 -1.47
C LEU A 418 -13.27 7.25 -0.97
N PHE A 419 -13.79 6.39 -1.82
CA PHE A 419 -14.79 5.39 -1.40
C PHE A 419 -14.23 4.39 -0.40
N GLY A 420 -13.05 3.83 -0.67
CA GLY A 420 -12.42 2.89 0.25
C GLY A 420 -12.10 3.53 1.59
N ASP A 421 -11.65 4.77 1.57
CA ASP A 421 -11.34 5.56 2.75
C ASP A 421 -12.58 5.81 3.61
N LEU A 422 -13.62 6.37 3.02
CA LEU A 422 -14.88 6.67 3.71
C LEU A 422 -15.56 5.43 4.27
N TRP A 423 -15.41 4.29 3.61
CA TRP A 423 -15.94 3.03 4.10
C TRP A 423 -15.24 2.57 5.38
N LEU A 424 -13.92 2.60 5.43
CA LEU A 424 -13.16 2.27 6.65
C LEU A 424 -13.44 3.27 7.77
N GLN A 425 -13.58 4.54 7.45
CA GLN A 425 -13.95 5.55 8.44
C GLN A 425 -15.31 5.29 9.06
N ARG A 426 -16.28 4.78 8.30
CA ARG A 426 -17.58 4.37 8.86
C ARG A 426 -17.43 3.31 9.95
N ALA A 427 -16.50 2.36 9.80
CA ALA A 427 -16.19 1.40 10.86
C ALA A 427 -15.63 2.11 12.10
N CYS A 428 -14.73 3.07 11.91
CA CYS A 428 -14.16 3.86 13.01
C CYS A 428 -15.22 4.71 13.72
N PHE A 429 -16.16 5.33 13.01
CA PHE A 429 -17.24 6.11 13.63
C PHE A 429 -18.10 5.26 14.56
N ARG A 430 -18.50 4.08 14.12
CA ARG A 430 -19.26 3.17 14.96
C ARG A 430 -18.50 2.77 16.21
N TYR A 431 -17.20 2.54 16.08
CA TYR A 431 -16.34 2.28 17.23
C TYR A 431 -16.28 3.49 18.19
N PHE A 432 -16.10 4.71 17.67
CA PHE A 432 -16.07 5.92 18.50
C PHE A 432 -17.37 6.18 19.25
N GLU A 433 -18.51 5.85 18.64
CA GLU A 433 -19.82 6.02 19.28
C GLU A 433 -20.09 5.02 20.40
N GLN A 434 -19.62 3.79 20.26
CA GLN A 434 -20.04 2.68 21.11
C GLN A 434 -18.92 2.12 21.97
N GLY A 435 -17.64 2.42 21.67
CA GLY A 435 -16.49 1.95 22.42
C GLY A 435 -16.24 0.44 22.33
N ASP A 436 -16.94 -0.24 21.39
CA ASP A 436 -16.88 -1.69 21.27
C ASP A 436 -16.11 -2.11 20.01
N VAL A 437 -14.95 -2.72 20.20
CA VAL A 437 -14.11 -3.25 19.12
C VAL A 437 -14.77 -4.37 18.31
N ALA A 438 -15.79 -5.03 18.84
CA ALA A 438 -16.54 -6.06 18.11
C ALA A 438 -17.28 -5.47 16.88
N HIS A 439 -17.55 -4.17 16.88
CA HIS A 439 -18.12 -3.50 15.71
C HIS A 439 -17.22 -3.53 14.50
N PHE A 440 -15.89 -3.52 14.68
CA PHE A 440 -14.99 -3.69 13.54
C PHE A 440 -15.22 -5.03 12.86
N ASP A 441 -15.31 -6.10 13.63
CA ASP A 441 -15.51 -7.45 13.08
C ASP A 441 -16.84 -7.56 12.35
N ALA A 442 -17.93 -7.13 12.98
CA ALA A 442 -19.26 -7.19 12.39
C ALA A 442 -19.37 -6.37 11.10
N PHE A 443 -18.81 -5.14 11.10
CA PHE A 443 -18.85 -4.26 9.95
C PHE A 443 -17.97 -4.76 8.80
N LEU A 444 -16.74 -5.19 9.12
CA LEU A 444 -15.79 -5.64 8.11
C LEU A 444 -16.11 -7.04 7.57
N ASP A 445 -16.84 -7.87 8.32
CA ASP A 445 -17.35 -9.16 7.82
C ASP A 445 -18.44 -9.02 6.76
N GLU A 446 -19.18 -7.90 6.78
CA GLU A 446 -20.13 -7.55 5.72
C GLU A 446 -19.42 -7.12 4.42
N MET A 447 -18.15 -6.70 4.52
CA MET A 447 -17.35 -6.33 3.36
C MET A 447 -16.94 -7.59 2.61
N ARG A 448 -17.33 -7.68 1.35
CA ARG A 448 -16.80 -8.72 0.47
C ARG A 448 -15.46 -8.25 -0.10
N PRO A 449 -14.44 -9.12 -0.13
CA PRO A 449 -13.18 -8.79 -0.79
C PRO A 449 -13.43 -8.28 -2.22
N GLY A 450 -12.99 -7.05 -2.51
CA GLY A 450 -13.20 -6.40 -3.80
C GLY A 450 -14.55 -5.69 -3.99
N GLU A 451 -15.51 -5.86 -3.07
CA GLU A 451 -16.79 -5.12 -3.08
C GLU A 451 -16.81 -4.01 -2.00
N HIS A 452 -15.67 -3.37 -1.76
CA HIS A 452 -15.40 -2.52 -0.60
C HIS A 452 -16.12 -1.18 -0.57
N ALA A 453 -17.15 -0.96 -1.38
CA ALA A 453 -17.90 0.30 -1.30
C ALA A 453 -19.33 0.13 -1.82
N PRO A 454 -20.24 0.98 -1.38
CA PRO A 454 -21.40 1.31 -2.17
C PRO A 454 -20.94 1.54 -3.62
N PHE A 455 -21.74 1.15 -4.60
CA PHE A 455 -21.40 1.33 -6.03
C PHE A 455 -20.30 0.44 -6.62
N ALA A 456 -19.95 -0.69 -6.00
CA ALA A 456 -18.94 -1.62 -6.53
C ALA A 456 -19.24 -2.04 -7.98
N LYS A 457 -20.50 -2.27 -8.32
CA LYS A 457 -20.92 -2.61 -9.69
C LYS A 457 -20.74 -1.46 -10.66
N ASP A 458 -21.05 -0.23 -10.23
CA ASP A 458 -20.92 0.97 -11.06
C ASP A 458 -19.45 1.27 -11.29
N LYS A 459 -18.60 1.07 -10.29
CA LYS A 459 -17.14 1.16 -10.40
C LYS A 459 -16.57 0.14 -11.39
N GLU A 460 -17.04 -1.09 -11.37
CA GLU A 460 -16.59 -2.12 -12.30
C GLU A 460 -17.03 -1.83 -13.73
N ALA A 461 -18.28 -1.39 -13.92
CA ALA A 461 -18.78 -0.95 -15.22
C ALA A 461 -17.95 0.21 -15.77
N LEU A 462 -17.69 1.23 -14.94
CA LEU A 462 -16.88 2.37 -15.33
C LEU A 462 -15.44 1.97 -15.69
N LEU A 463 -14.84 1.02 -14.95
CA LEU A 463 -13.52 0.48 -15.24
C LEU A 463 -13.49 -0.26 -16.60
N GLN A 464 -14.56 -0.98 -16.93
CA GLN A 464 -14.70 -1.65 -18.22
C GLN A 464 -14.87 -0.64 -19.37
N ASP A 465 -15.72 0.38 -19.18
CA ASP A 465 -15.92 1.46 -20.16
C ASP A 465 -14.60 2.20 -20.43
N PHE A 466 -13.85 2.54 -19.39
CA PHE A 466 -12.54 3.19 -19.52
C PHE A 466 -11.52 2.28 -20.19
N GLY A 467 -11.50 0.99 -19.85
CA GLY A 467 -10.68 0.00 -20.53
C GLY A 467 -10.96 -0.03 -22.02
N ALA A 468 -12.22 -0.06 -22.41
CA ALA A 468 -12.62 -0.06 -23.81
C ALA A 468 -12.16 1.22 -24.56
N LEU A 469 -12.23 2.39 -23.91
CA LEU A 469 -11.75 3.65 -24.48
C LEU A 469 -10.22 3.67 -24.66
N LEU A 470 -9.48 3.08 -23.72
CA LEU A 470 -8.02 3.00 -23.77
C LEU A 470 -7.52 1.94 -24.77
N ASP A 471 -8.30 0.89 -25.00
CA ASP A 471 -7.94 -0.21 -25.91
C ASP A 471 -8.18 0.14 -27.40
N VAL A 472 -8.78 1.30 -27.70
CA VAL A 472 -8.96 1.77 -29.09
C VAL A 472 -7.60 2.09 -29.70
N SER A 473 -7.24 1.39 -30.77
CA SER A 473 -5.95 1.55 -31.45
C SER A 473 -5.84 2.83 -32.32
N ASP A 474 -6.95 3.46 -32.63
CA ASP A 474 -7.03 4.70 -33.44
C ASP A 474 -7.79 5.79 -32.67
N HIS A 475 -7.06 6.69 -32.06
CA HIS A 475 -7.59 7.83 -31.32
C HIS A 475 -7.84 9.07 -32.23
N SER A 476 -7.72 8.94 -33.53
CA SER A 476 -7.92 10.06 -34.46
C SER A 476 -9.37 10.57 -34.51
N MET A 477 -10.33 9.74 -34.10
CA MET A 477 -11.77 10.06 -34.13
C MET A 477 -12.38 10.37 -32.77
N VAL A 478 -11.73 9.96 -31.67
CA VAL A 478 -12.21 10.16 -30.29
C VAL A 478 -11.02 10.50 -29.41
N ASN A 479 -11.07 11.63 -28.69
CA ASN A 479 -10.15 11.90 -27.61
C ASN A 479 -10.56 11.04 -26.39
N PRO A 480 -9.79 10.00 -26.02
CA PRO A 480 -10.19 9.11 -24.94
C PRO A 480 -10.31 9.85 -23.60
N GLY A 481 -9.51 10.88 -23.35
CA GLY A 481 -9.60 11.70 -22.16
C GLY A 481 -10.93 12.46 -22.05
N GLU A 482 -11.39 13.11 -23.13
CA GLU A 482 -12.68 13.79 -23.17
C GLU A 482 -13.85 12.81 -23.03
N ALA A 483 -13.78 11.65 -23.67
CA ALA A 483 -14.79 10.61 -23.55
C ALA A 483 -14.88 10.06 -22.13
N MET A 484 -13.74 9.82 -21.47
CA MET A 484 -13.67 9.38 -20.08
C MET A 484 -14.24 10.43 -19.12
N LEU A 485 -13.90 11.71 -19.29
CA LEU A 485 -14.45 12.82 -18.48
C LEU A 485 -15.96 12.95 -18.67
N SER A 486 -16.45 12.84 -19.89
CA SER A 486 -17.89 12.86 -20.18
C SER A 486 -18.60 11.69 -19.52
N ARG A 487 -18.01 10.49 -19.56
CA ARG A 487 -18.55 9.31 -18.90
C ARG A 487 -18.56 9.43 -17.37
N LEU A 488 -17.52 10.03 -16.78
CA LEU A 488 -17.50 10.35 -15.35
C LEU A 488 -18.61 11.34 -14.97
N ALA A 489 -18.87 12.33 -15.80
CA ALA A 489 -19.90 13.35 -15.56
C ALA A 489 -21.33 12.79 -15.55
N GLU A 490 -21.58 11.62 -16.12
CA GLU A 490 -22.86 10.91 -16.06
C GLU A 490 -23.11 10.22 -14.72
N GLU A 491 -22.05 9.98 -13.93
CA GLU A 491 -22.12 9.27 -12.66
C GLU A 491 -22.65 10.15 -11.53
N GLN A 492 -23.91 9.96 -11.15
CA GLN A 492 -24.57 10.75 -10.09
C GLN A 492 -24.00 10.54 -8.68
N TRP A 493 -23.27 9.45 -8.47
CA TRP A 493 -22.67 9.11 -7.19
C TRP A 493 -21.31 9.77 -6.95
N LEU A 494 -20.68 10.36 -8.00
CA LEU A 494 -19.42 11.08 -7.85
C LEU A 494 -19.68 12.51 -7.34
N PRO A 495 -18.87 13.01 -6.39
CA PRO A 495 -18.94 14.40 -5.97
C PRO A 495 -18.62 15.36 -7.14
N ARG A 496 -19.42 16.42 -7.29
CA ARG A 496 -19.32 17.30 -8.45
C ARG A 496 -17.97 17.96 -8.64
N HIS A 497 -17.32 18.35 -7.56
CA HIS A 497 -15.98 18.96 -7.62
C HIS A 497 -14.90 18.01 -8.18
N VAL A 498 -15.11 16.70 -8.20
CA VAL A 498 -14.21 15.76 -8.89
C VAL A 498 -14.25 15.97 -10.40
N TYR A 499 -15.42 16.34 -10.97
CA TYR A 499 -15.52 16.70 -12.38
C TYR A 499 -14.90 18.06 -12.68
N ASP A 500 -15.25 19.04 -11.82
CA ASP A 500 -14.81 20.42 -12.01
C ASP A 500 -13.28 20.53 -11.92
N TRP A 501 -12.64 19.65 -11.17
CA TRP A 501 -11.18 19.55 -11.10
C TRP A 501 -10.52 19.33 -12.46
N GLY A 502 -11.02 18.40 -13.27
CA GLY A 502 -10.45 18.12 -14.61
C GLY A 502 -10.60 19.28 -15.59
N ALA A 503 -11.59 20.15 -15.40
CA ALA A 503 -11.84 21.34 -16.20
C ALA A 503 -11.11 22.59 -15.68
N SER A 504 -10.59 22.56 -14.44
CA SER A 504 -9.91 23.70 -13.81
C SER A 504 -8.49 23.87 -14.32
N GLU A 505 -8.08 25.09 -14.63
CA GLU A 505 -6.68 25.43 -14.93
C GLU A 505 -5.77 25.21 -13.72
N ALA A 506 -6.30 25.33 -12.50
CA ALA A 506 -5.57 25.13 -11.25
C ALA A 506 -5.28 23.65 -10.96
N ARG A 507 -6.07 22.73 -11.50
CA ARG A 507 -5.91 21.26 -11.35
C ARG A 507 -5.54 20.82 -9.95
N HIS A 508 -6.25 21.38 -9.00
CA HIS A 508 -6.07 21.15 -7.58
C HIS A 508 -7.38 20.65 -6.97
N VAL A 509 -7.29 19.56 -6.23
CA VAL A 509 -8.42 19.03 -5.46
C VAL A 509 -8.08 19.14 -3.98
N ASP A 510 -8.83 20.00 -3.29
CA ASP A 510 -8.84 20.12 -1.84
C ASP A 510 -10.30 20.03 -1.40
N PHE A 511 -10.61 18.99 -0.67
CA PHE A 511 -11.98 18.75 -0.21
C PHE A 511 -12.27 19.61 1.01
N SER A 512 -13.20 20.54 0.87
CA SER A 512 -13.73 21.25 2.02
C SER A 512 -14.47 20.30 2.97
N ARG A 513 -14.53 20.63 4.25
CA ARG A 513 -15.28 19.86 5.26
C ARG A 513 -16.74 19.67 4.86
N GLU A 514 -17.36 20.68 4.28
CA GLU A 514 -18.77 20.66 3.85
C GLU A 514 -18.99 19.71 2.68
N GLU A 515 -18.07 19.65 1.73
CA GLU A 515 -18.13 18.73 0.59
C GLU A 515 -18.00 17.28 1.05
N VAL A 516 -17.11 16.98 1.99
CA VAL A 516 -16.96 15.64 2.57
C VAL A 516 -18.23 15.23 3.30
N VAL A 517 -18.79 16.11 4.16
CA VAL A 517 -20.03 15.84 4.87
C VAL A 517 -21.18 15.64 3.90
N GLY A 518 -21.29 16.50 2.88
CA GLY A 518 -22.33 16.40 1.85
C GLY A 518 -22.24 15.10 1.06
N ALA A 519 -21.03 14.68 0.68
CA ALA A 519 -20.80 13.43 -0.02
C ALA A 519 -21.20 12.21 0.83
N LEU A 520 -20.80 12.18 2.11
CA LEU A 520 -21.16 11.09 3.04
C LEU A 520 -22.67 10.95 3.19
N LEU A 521 -23.38 12.05 3.40
CA LEU A 521 -24.84 12.04 3.50
C LEU A 521 -25.49 11.61 2.18
N GLY A 522 -24.98 12.08 1.05
CA GLY A 522 -25.44 11.68 -0.28
C GLY A 522 -25.22 10.18 -0.56
N TRP A 523 -24.23 9.56 0.08
CA TRP A 523 -23.97 8.12 -0.01
C TRP A 523 -24.71 7.29 1.05
N GLY A 524 -25.67 7.89 1.75
CA GLY A 524 -26.53 7.17 2.68
C GLY A 524 -25.91 6.90 4.05
N PHE A 525 -24.92 7.71 4.47
CA PHE A 525 -24.48 7.69 5.86
C PHE A 525 -25.61 8.20 6.75
N GLU A 526 -26.13 7.33 7.61
CA GLU A 526 -27.15 7.66 8.59
C GLU A 526 -26.55 8.44 9.77
N SER A 527 -26.44 9.76 9.62
CA SER A 527 -25.90 10.65 10.65
C SER A 527 -26.39 12.08 10.41
N SER A 528 -26.27 12.95 11.43
CA SER A 528 -26.50 14.39 11.21
C SER A 528 -25.22 15.06 10.68
N PRO A 529 -25.34 16.19 9.93
CA PRO A 529 -24.19 16.97 9.51
C PRO A 529 -23.29 17.41 10.67
N GLU A 530 -23.87 17.78 11.81
CA GLU A 530 -23.14 18.18 13.02
C GLU A 530 -22.33 17.04 13.60
N HIS A 531 -22.93 15.85 13.66
CA HIS A 531 -22.29 14.66 14.16
C HIS A 531 -21.11 14.23 13.27
N LEU A 532 -21.31 14.24 11.94
CA LEU A 532 -20.24 13.98 10.99
C LEU A 532 -19.09 14.98 11.12
N ARG A 533 -19.38 16.29 11.27
CA ARG A 533 -18.34 17.30 11.50
C ARG A 533 -17.54 17.03 12.77
N ALA A 534 -18.23 16.77 13.87
CA ALA A 534 -17.58 16.52 15.16
C ALA A 534 -16.66 15.31 15.11
N HIS A 535 -17.09 14.22 14.47
CA HIS A 535 -16.33 12.99 14.42
C HIS A 535 -15.23 12.98 13.35
N LEU A 536 -15.45 13.65 12.22
CA LEU A 536 -14.47 13.71 11.14
C LEU A 536 -13.36 14.75 11.39
N PHE A 537 -13.74 15.93 11.87
CA PHE A 537 -12.85 17.08 11.84
C PHE A 537 -12.46 17.61 13.22
N ASP A 538 -13.30 17.40 14.23
CA ASP A 538 -13.08 17.91 15.57
C ASP A 538 -12.67 16.79 16.55
N PHE A 539 -12.64 15.54 16.08
CA PHE A 539 -12.22 14.40 16.85
C PHE A 539 -10.73 14.48 17.19
N LYS A 540 -10.42 14.34 18.48
CA LYS A 540 -9.06 14.15 18.94
C LYS A 540 -8.87 12.67 19.26
N LEU A 541 -7.90 12.04 18.63
CA LEU A 541 -7.50 10.69 19.02
C LEU A 541 -7.29 10.67 20.53
N PRO A 542 -7.80 9.67 21.26
CA PRO A 542 -7.54 9.54 22.69
C PRO A 542 -6.04 9.65 22.93
N ALA A 543 -5.66 10.46 23.92
CA ALA A 543 -4.28 10.40 24.42
C ALA A 543 -4.06 8.94 24.85
N THR A 544 -3.09 8.28 24.27
CA THR A 544 -2.70 6.93 24.70
C THR A 544 -2.41 6.98 26.19
N ALA A 545 -3.15 6.18 26.96
CA ALA A 545 -2.87 5.94 28.37
C ALA A 545 -1.52 5.24 28.53
#